data_437cf0d91cbd423bbf55e5317e741767
#
_entry.id   437cf0d91cbd423bbf55e5317e741767
#
_cell.length_a   1.000
_cell.length_b   1.000
_cell.length_c   1.000
_cell.angle_alpha   90.00
_cell.angle_beta   90.00
_cell.angle_gamma   90.00
#
_symmetry.space_group_name_H-M   'P 1'
#
loop_
_entity.id
_entity.type
_entity.pdbx_description
1 polymer ?
#
loop_
_entity_poly.entity_id
_entity_poly.type
_entity_poly.pdbx_seq_one_letter_code
_entity_poly.pdbx_strand_id
1 'polypeptide(L)'
;VGQQYVLDPSRAPEGKATLWLQLQEVPFAPVGDAAGELDVSKGWSGELKAGYLERVLARLEQFAPGTRASVLASDILAPTDLALANPNAVNGDPYGGSAELFQNLLWRPFPEAAGHRTAIQGLWHIGASTHPGPGLSGGSGHLVAQKLTAPPSRFPRIQEALKPRKR
;
A
#
# COMPACT_ATOMS: atom_id res chain seq x y z
N VAL A 1 11.44 -6.13 4.74
CA VAL A 1 12.70 -5.38 4.69
C VAL A 1 13.08 -5.19 3.23
N GLY A 2 13.36 -3.95 2.83
CA GLY A 2 13.75 -3.60 1.47
C GLY A 2 15.09 -2.84 1.46
N GLN A 3 15.88 -3.08 0.42
CA GLN A 3 17.17 -2.44 0.18
C GLN A 3 17.19 -1.86 -1.25
N GLN A 4 16.28 -0.93 -1.52
CA GLN A 4 16.08 -0.37 -2.86
C GLN A 4 17.34 0.28 -3.44
N TYR A 5 18.25 0.76 -2.61
CA TYR A 5 19.54 1.33 -3.04
C TYR A 5 20.44 0.32 -3.78
N VAL A 6 20.24 -0.98 -3.58
CA VAL A 6 20.98 -2.03 -4.29
C VAL A 6 20.68 -2.03 -5.78
N LEU A 7 19.42 -1.73 -6.13
CA LEU A 7 18.96 -1.64 -7.52
C LEU A 7 19.12 -0.23 -8.10
N ASP A 8 19.04 0.77 -7.23
CA ASP A 8 19.14 2.19 -7.59
C ASP A 8 20.07 2.92 -6.60
N PRO A 9 21.39 2.94 -6.86
CA PRO A 9 22.36 3.54 -5.95
C PRO A 9 22.14 5.05 -5.69
N SER A 10 21.38 5.74 -6.54
CA SER A 10 21.08 7.18 -6.34
C SER A 10 20.22 7.44 -5.09
N ARG A 11 19.64 6.38 -4.49
CA ARG A 11 18.82 6.44 -3.26
C ARG A 11 19.63 6.53 -1.96
N ALA A 12 20.95 6.45 -2.04
CA ALA A 12 21.82 6.61 -0.87
C ALA A 12 23.09 7.40 -1.27
N PRO A 13 23.69 8.16 -0.37
CA PRO A 13 25.01 8.72 -0.60
C PRO A 13 26.06 7.61 -0.82
N GLU A 14 27.15 7.95 -1.51
CA GLU A 14 28.22 7.01 -1.77
C GLU A 14 28.74 6.37 -0.47
N GLY A 15 28.92 5.04 -0.48
CA GLY A 15 29.36 4.26 0.68
C GLY A 15 28.30 4.15 1.81
N LYS A 16 27.06 4.59 1.57
CA LYS A 16 25.94 4.49 2.50
C LYS A 16 24.87 3.58 1.94
N ALA A 17 23.90 3.22 2.80
CA ALA A 17 22.78 2.35 2.48
C ALA A 17 21.48 2.93 3.03
N THR A 18 20.38 2.59 2.38
CA THR A 18 19.03 2.82 2.91
C THR A 18 18.36 1.49 3.22
N LEU A 19 17.70 1.41 4.36
CA LEU A 19 16.93 0.25 4.77
C LEU A 19 15.46 0.66 4.94
N TRP A 20 14.59 0.01 4.18
CA TRP A 20 13.15 0.16 4.31
C TRP A 20 12.59 -0.95 5.18
N LEU A 21 11.88 -0.60 6.24
CA LEU A 21 11.17 -1.55 7.09
C LEU A 21 9.68 -1.25 7.02
N GLN A 22 8.89 -2.24 6.66
CA GLN A 22 7.44 -2.14 6.65
C GLN A 22 6.86 -3.17 7.61
N LEU A 23 6.10 -2.68 8.57
CA LEU A 23 5.36 -3.46 9.55
C LEU A 23 3.87 -3.28 9.26
N GLN A 24 3.18 -4.35 8.95
CA GLN A 24 1.81 -4.27 8.44
C GLN A 24 0.75 -4.33 9.53
N GLU A 25 1.08 -4.96 10.66
CA GLU A 25 0.10 -5.27 11.71
C GLU A 25 0.18 -4.27 12.87
N VAL A 26 0.20 -2.98 12.54
CA VAL A 26 0.29 -1.90 13.51
C VAL A 26 -1.04 -1.17 13.57
N PRO A 27 -1.71 -1.07 14.74
CA PRO A 27 -3.04 -0.47 14.83
C PRO A 27 -2.99 1.04 14.60
N PHE A 28 -4.02 1.59 13.94
CA PHE A 28 -4.19 3.03 13.76
C PHE A 28 -4.28 3.77 15.11
N ALA A 29 -5.05 3.21 16.04
CA ALA A 29 -5.21 3.72 17.40
C ALA A 29 -4.75 2.64 18.39
N PRO A 30 -3.50 2.67 18.86
CA PRO A 30 -3.03 1.70 19.82
C PRO A 30 -3.74 1.86 21.17
N VAL A 31 -4.22 0.74 21.73
CA VAL A 31 -4.95 0.70 23.00
C VAL A 31 -4.09 0.16 24.17
N GLY A 32 -2.92 -0.38 23.83
CA GLY A 32 -1.98 -0.91 24.80
C GLY A 32 -0.68 -1.36 24.12
N ASP A 33 0.34 -1.56 24.90
CA ASP A 33 1.58 -2.21 24.50
C ASP A 33 1.66 -3.59 25.16
N ALA A 34 1.77 -4.65 24.37
CA ALA A 34 1.80 -6.03 24.87
C ALA A 34 2.99 -6.31 25.81
N ALA A 35 4.09 -5.60 25.64
CA ALA A 35 5.24 -5.70 26.55
C ALA A 35 5.10 -4.81 27.79
N GLY A 36 4.14 -3.88 27.81
CA GLY A 36 3.91 -2.96 28.93
C GLY A 36 5.02 -1.90 29.12
N GLU A 37 5.82 -1.65 28.10
CA GLU A 37 7.00 -0.79 28.16
C GLU A 37 6.76 0.61 27.57
N LEU A 38 5.84 0.72 26.61
CA LEU A 38 5.59 1.96 25.87
C LEU A 38 4.25 2.58 26.27
N ASP A 39 4.26 3.88 26.52
CA ASP A 39 3.03 4.64 26.74
C ASP A 39 2.31 4.91 25.43
N VAL A 40 1.13 4.37 25.28
CA VAL A 40 0.26 4.53 24.11
C VAL A 40 -0.87 5.53 24.33
N SER A 41 -0.95 6.15 25.50
CA SER A 41 -2.09 7.02 25.89
C SER A 41 -2.28 8.23 24.98
N LYS A 42 -1.23 8.68 24.32
CA LYS A 42 -1.23 9.79 23.35
C LYS A 42 -1.29 9.33 21.89
N GLY A 43 -1.60 8.06 21.65
CA GLY A 43 -1.54 7.48 20.29
C GLY A 43 -0.10 7.48 19.74
N TRP A 44 0.04 7.59 18.42
CA TRP A 44 1.33 7.61 17.72
C TRP A 44 2.08 8.94 17.91
N SER A 45 2.38 9.26 19.15
CA SER A 45 3.24 10.41 19.51
C SER A 45 4.69 10.21 19.06
N GLY A 46 5.48 11.27 19.08
CA GLY A 46 6.92 11.18 18.80
C GLY A 46 7.65 10.23 19.74
N GLU A 47 7.27 10.22 21.02
CA GLU A 47 7.84 9.32 22.04
C GLU A 47 7.51 7.85 21.73
N LEU A 48 6.24 7.55 21.37
CA LEU A 48 5.84 6.19 21.02
C LEU A 48 6.56 5.70 19.75
N LYS A 49 6.64 6.55 18.72
CA LYS A 49 7.38 6.22 17.49
C LYS A 49 8.84 5.91 17.78
N ALA A 50 9.52 6.77 18.56
CA ALA A 50 10.92 6.57 18.91
C ALA A 50 11.12 5.28 19.71
N GLY A 51 10.31 5.03 20.73
CA GLY A 51 10.40 3.81 21.53
C GLY A 51 10.14 2.55 20.71
N TYR A 52 9.19 2.62 19.79
CA TYR A 52 8.89 1.49 18.88
C TYR A 52 10.04 1.24 17.89
N LEU A 53 10.66 2.29 17.35
CA LEU A 53 11.87 2.16 16.53
C LEU A 53 12.99 1.45 17.26
N GLU A 54 13.27 1.87 18.52
CA GLU A 54 14.30 1.24 19.33
C GLU A 54 14.07 -0.27 19.52
N ARG A 55 12.82 -0.66 19.72
CA ARG A 55 12.42 -2.08 19.80
C ARG A 55 12.68 -2.82 18.48
N VAL A 56 12.35 -2.21 17.35
CA VAL A 56 12.60 -2.80 16.00
C VAL A 56 14.11 -2.91 15.76
N LEU A 57 14.89 -1.89 16.07
CA LEU A 57 16.36 -1.92 15.94
C LEU A 57 16.99 -2.96 16.86
N ALA A 58 16.52 -3.09 18.10
CA ALA A 58 17.00 -4.13 19.02
C ALA A 58 16.69 -5.54 18.46
N ARG A 59 15.56 -5.72 17.78
CA ARG A 59 15.24 -6.98 17.13
C ARG A 59 16.14 -7.25 15.94
N LEU A 60 16.42 -6.24 15.11
CA LEU A 60 17.34 -6.37 13.97
C LEU A 60 18.76 -6.68 14.43
N GLU A 61 19.24 -6.06 15.49
CA GLU A 61 20.57 -6.27 16.04
C GLU A 61 20.83 -7.73 16.41
N GLN A 62 19.80 -8.51 16.78
CA GLN A 62 19.91 -9.94 17.06
C GLN A 62 20.26 -10.77 15.82
N PHE A 63 19.87 -10.30 14.63
CA PHE A 63 20.09 -11.02 13.36
C PHE A 63 21.22 -10.42 12.53
N ALA A 64 21.49 -9.14 12.72
CA ALA A 64 22.51 -8.36 12.02
C ALA A 64 23.26 -7.47 13.02
N PRO A 65 24.21 -8.04 13.78
CA PRO A 65 24.97 -7.28 14.78
C PRO A 65 25.69 -6.07 14.17
N GLY A 66 25.64 -4.94 14.87
CA GLY A 66 26.21 -3.67 14.41
C GLY A 66 25.23 -2.80 13.61
N THR A 67 24.01 -3.29 13.29
CA THR A 67 23.00 -2.51 12.58
C THR A 67 22.67 -1.23 13.35
N ARG A 68 22.42 -1.32 14.64
CA ARG A 68 22.03 -0.16 15.46
C ARG A 68 23.11 0.94 15.49
N ALA A 69 24.36 0.54 15.62
CA ALA A 69 25.49 1.46 15.59
C ALA A 69 25.73 2.10 14.22
N SER A 70 25.23 1.48 13.16
CA SER A 70 25.38 1.94 11.79
C SER A 70 24.28 2.92 11.34
N VAL A 71 23.22 3.11 12.15
CA VAL A 71 22.12 4.04 11.82
C VAL A 71 22.61 5.48 11.92
N LEU A 72 22.58 6.21 10.81
CA LEU A 72 22.93 7.63 10.75
C LEU A 72 21.71 8.52 10.97
N ALA A 73 20.58 8.13 10.45
CA ALA A 73 19.30 8.81 10.59
C ALA A 73 18.16 7.82 10.35
N SER A 74 17.00 8.13 10.87
CA SER A 74 15.78 7.34 10.69
C SER A 74 14.58 8.25 10.59
N ASP A 75 13.57 7.82 9.82
CA ASP A 75 12.26 8.43 9.77
C ASP A 75 11.19 7.34 10.00
N ILE A 76 10.07 7.71 10.62
CA ILE A 76 9.01 6.77 10.99
C ILE A 76 7.67 7.34 10.57
N LEU A 77 7.00 6.62 9.67
CA LEU A 77 5.63 6.89 9.29
C LEU A 77 4.70 5.91 10.02
N ALA A 78 3.97 6.42 10.98
CA ALA A 78 2.91 5.67 11.65
C ALA A 78 1.62 5.67 10.79
N PRO A 79 0.63 4.81 11.07
CA PRO A 79 -0.65 4.81 10.35
C PRO A 79 -1.34 6.18 10.32
N THR A 80 -1.23 6.95 11.39
CA THR A 80 -1.77 8.32 11.47
C THR A 80 -1.09 9.28 10.50
N ASP A 81 0.21 9.14 10.27
CA ASP A 81 0.94 9.97 9.30
C ASP A 81 0.54 9.61 7.86
N LEU A 82 0.33 8.33 7.58
CA LEU A 82 -0.15 7.88 6.28
C LEU A 82 -1.55 8.41 5.97
N ALA A 83 -2.47 8.36 6.94
CA ALA A 83 -3.81 8.92 6.79
C ALA A 83 -3.80 10.44 6.61
N LEU A 84 -2.89 11.14 7.29
CA LEU A 84 -2.72 12.59 7.13
C LEU A 84 -2.16 12.95 5.75
N ALA A 85 -1.19 12.18 5.26
CA ALA A 85 -0.57 12.39 3.96
C ALA A 85 -1.51 12.07 2.78
N ASN A 86 -2.41 11.09 2.96
CA ASN A 86 -3.37 10.69 1.94
C ASN A 86 -4.73 10.35 2.57
N PRO A 87 -5.74 11.20 2.42
CA PRO A 87 -7.09 10.95 2.95
C PRO A 87 -7.75 9.66 2.46
N ASN A 88 -7.31 9.09 1.33
CA ASN A 88 -7.79 7.81 0.83
C ASN A 88 -7.16 6.60 1.54
N ALA A 89 -6.06 6.80 2.28
CA ALA A 89 -5.49 5.79 3.15
C ALA A 89 -6.25 5.76 4.49
N VAL A 90 -7.47 5.26 4.46
CA VAL A 90 -8.35 5.20 5.64
C VAL A 90 -7.68 4.37 6.72
N ASN A 91 -7.58 4.93 7.93
CA ASN A 91 -6.81 4.34 9.05
C ASN A 91 -5.34 4.02 8.71
N GLY A 92 -4.76 4.76 7.78
CA GLY A 92 -3.38 4.55 7.34
C GLY A 92 -3.18 3.32 6.45
N ASP A 93 -4.27 2.75 5.92
CA ASP A 93 -4.20 1.58 5.03
C ASP A 93 -3.74 1.96 3.61
N PRO A 94 -2.53 1.51 3.18
CA PRO A 94 -2.04 1.77 1.82
C PRO A 94 -2.63 0.81 0.79
N TYR A 95 -3.38 -0.22 1.20
CA TYR A 95 -3.87 -1.27 0.33
C TYR A 95 -5.22 -0.98 -0.32
N GLY A 96 -5.85 0.15 0.03
CA GLY A 96 -7.07 0.62 -0.62
C GLY A 96 -8.30 -0.23 -0.29
N GLY A 97 -8.43 -0.66 0.94
CA GLY A 97 -9.55 -1.40 1.48
C GLY A 97 -9.26 -2.87 1.78
N SER A 98 -10.30 -3.61 2.16
CA SER A 98 -10.20 -5.01 2.56
C SER A 98 -9.53 -5.88 1.49
N ALA A 99 -8.64 -6.77 1.93
CA ALA A 99 -8.01 -7.80 1.12
C ALA A 99 -8.62 -9.20 1.36
N GLU A 100 -9.80 -9.27 1.99
CA GLU A 100 -10.52 -10.52 2.17
C GLU A 100 -10.95 -11.14 0.85
N LEU A 101 -11.20 -12.45 0.84
CA LEU A 101 -11.44 -13.23 -0.38
C LEU A 101 -12.56 -12.63 -1.24
N PHE A 102 -13.66 -12.17 -0.61
CA PHE A 102 -14.80 -11.57 -1.31
C PHE A 102 -14.53 -10.14 -1.82
N GLN A 103 -13.37 -9.55 -1.51
CA GLN A 103 -12.89 -8.26 -2.00
C GLN A 103 -11.72 -8.40 -2.98
N ASN A 104 -11.57 -9.57 -3.59
CA ASN A 104 -10.52 -9.84 -4.56
C ASN A 104 -11.10 -10.18 -5.94
N LEU A 105 -10.24 -10.15 -6.95
CA LEU A 105 -10.55 -10.52 -8.34
C LEU A 105 -11.74 -9.71 -8.90
N LEU A 106 -12.84 -10.41 -9.24
CA LEU A 106 -14.02 -9.84 -9.86
C LEU A 106 -14.86 -8.97 -8.91
N TRP A 107 -14.63 -9.08 -7.60
CA TRP A 107 -15.35 -8.29 -6.60
C TRP A 107 -14.62 -7.03 -6.16
N ARG A 108 -13.43 -6.74 -6.73
CA ARG A 108 -12.64 -5.58 -6.35
C ARG A 108 -12.75 -4.45 -7.39
N PRO A 109 -13.19 -3.26 -7.01
CA PRO A 109 -13.76 -2.82 -5.71
C PRO A 109 -15.17 -3.35 -5.48
N PHE A 110 -15.94 -3.59 -6.53
CA PHE A 110 -17.28 -4.17 -6.55
C PHE A 110 -17.55 -4.71 -7.98
N PRO A 111 -18.50 -5.66 -8.17
CA PRO A 111 -18.67 -6.38 -9.43
C PRO A 111 -18.85 -5.48 -10.66
N GLU A 112 -19.59 -4.39 -10.53
CA GLU A 112 -19.89 -3.47 -11.63
C GLU A 112 -18.66 -2.71 -12.12
N ALA A 113 -17.66 -2.50 -11.27
CA ALA A 113 -16.41 -1.80 -11.57
C ALA A 113 -15.19 -2.72 -11.73
N ALA A 114 -15.36 -4.05 -11.65
CA ALA A 114 -14.27 -5.02 -11.74
C ALA A 114 -13.43 -4.89 -13.03
N GLY A 115 -14.01 -4.35 -14.09
CA GLY A 115 -13.35 -4.11 -15.37
C GLY A 115 -12.61 -2.77 -15.49
N HIS A 116 -12.44 -2.02 -14.41
CA HIS A 116 -11.85 -0.68 -14.35
C HIS A 116 -12.68 0.44 -15.01
N ARG A 117 -13.79 0.14 -15.66
CA ARG A 117 -14.69 1.14 -16.21
C ARG A 117 -15.61 1.67 -15.11
N THR A 118 -15.82 2.98 -15.12
CA THR A 118 -16.86 3.60 -14.29
C THR A 118 -18.16 3.77 -15.07
N ALA A 119 -19.22 4.22 -14.38
CA ALA A 119 -20.47 4.60 -15.04
C ALA A 119 -20.33 5.85 -15.93
N ILE A 120 -19.27 6.63 -15.75
CA ILE A 120 -18.97 7.83 -16.53
C ILE A 120 -18.16 7.43 -17.75
N GLN A 121 -18.65 7.81 -18.92
CA GLN A 121 -17.96 7.51 -20.18
C GLN A 121 -16.56 8.16 -20.21
N GLY A 122 -15.54 7.39 -20.55
CA GLY A 122 -14.17 7.85 -20.63
C GLY A 122 -13.43 7.90 -19.27
N LEU A 123 -14.12 7.70 -18.16
CA LEU A 123 -13.50 7.66 -16.83
C LEU A 123 -13.15 6.21 -16.44
N TRP A 124 -11.90 6.00 -16.06
CA TRP A 124 -11.37 4.71 -15.65
C TRP A 124 -10.86 4.78 -14.21
N HIS A 125 -11.08 3.72 -13.46
CA HIS A 125 -10.62 3.58 -12.09
C HIS A 125 -9.43 2.63 -12.03
N ILE A 126 -8.31 3.13 -11.53
CA ILE A 126 -7.08 2.36 -11.33
C ILE A 126 -6.55 2.58 -9.89
N GLY A 127 -5.58 1.79 -9.47
CA GLY A 127 -4.94 1.91 -8.17
C GLY A 127 -5.18 0.70 -7.27
N ALA A 128 -4.76 0.82 -6.01
CA ALA A 128 -4.77 -0.28 -5.04
C ALA A 128 -6.18 -0.87 -4.78
N SER A 129 -7.22 -0.04 -4.86
CA SER A 129 -8.62 -0.47 -4.65
C SER A 129 -9.22 -1.25 -5.82
N THR A 130 -8.50 -1.41 -6.95
CA THR A 130 -8.99 -2.14 -8.12
C THR A 130 -8.17 -3.41 -8.37
N HIS A 131 -8.69 -4.32 -9.21
CA HIS A 131 -7.92 -5.50 -9.64
C HIS A 131 -6.62 -5.07 -10.38
N PRO A 132 -5.47 -5.69 -10.15
CA PRO A 132 -5.19 -6.89 -9.33
C PRO A 132 -5.02 -6.65 -7.83
N GLY A 133 -5.27 -5.45 -7.35
CA GLY A 133 -5.11 -5.09 -5.96
C GLY A 133 -3.86 -4.26 -5.69
N PRO A 134 -3.49 -4.09 -4.41
CA PRO A 134 -2.31 -3.32 -4.02
C PRO A 134 -1.02 -3.98 -4.50
N GLY A 135 -0.01 -3.16 -4.81
CA GLY A 135 1.31 -3.61 -5.21
C GLY A 135 2.10 -2.51 -5.92
N LEU A 136 3.40 -2.72 -6.07
CA LEU A 136 4.30 -1.77 -6.71
C LEU A 136 4.33 -1.87 -8.24
N SER A 137 3.59 -2.80 -8.83
CA SER A 137 3.69 -3.17 -10.24
C SER A 137 2.92 -2.28 -11.22
N GLY A 138 2.06 -1.39 -10.74
CA GLY A 138 1.18 -0.60 -11.63
C GLY A 138 0.20 -1.45 -12.46
N GLY A 139 -0.12 -2.67 -12.01
CA GLY A 139 -0.87 -3.66 -12.77
C GLY A 139 -2.24 -3.17 -13.27
N SER A 140 -2.99 -2.44 -12.43
CA SER A 140 -4.30 -1.88 -12.84
C SER A 140 -4.16 -0.85 -13.97
N GLY A 141 -3.15 0.01 -13.92
CA GLY A 141 -2.85 0.96 -14.99
C GLY A 141 -2.46 0.26 -16.30
N HIS A 142 -1.63 -0.77 -16.21
CA HIS A 142 -1.24 -1.59 -17.35
C HIS A 142 -2.46 -2.25 -18.02
N LEU A 143 -3.35 -2.85 -17.25
CA LEU A 143 -4.58 -3.45 -17.77
C LEU A 143 -5.49 -2.45 -18.46
N VAL A 144 -5.60 -1.23 -17.93
CA VAL A 144 -6.38 -0.16 -18.57
C VAL A 144 -5.69 0.32 -19.85
N ALA A 145 -4.38 0.51 -19.82
CA ALA A 145 -3.61 0.90 -21.01
C ALA A 145 -3.80 -0.12 -22.14
N GLN A 146 -3.68 -1.41 -21.85
CA GLN A 146 -3.94 -2.47 -22.84
C GLN A 146 -5.35 -2.38 -23.43
N LYS A 147 -6.37 -2.08 -22.61
CA LYS A 147 -7.75 -1.92 -23.09
C LYS A 147 -7.94 -0.70 -23.99
N LEU A 148 -7.25 0.39 -23.68
CA LEU A 148 -7.35 1.64 -24.45
C LEU A 148 -6.59 1.59 -25.78
N THR A 149 -5.47 0.84 -25.81
CA THR A 149 -4.62 0.72 -27.01
C THR A 149 -4.94 -0.50 -27.87
N ALA A 150 -5.79 -1.41 -27.37
CA ALA A 150 -6.18 -2.59 -28.13
C ALA A 150 -6.90 -2.18 -29.45
N PRO A 151 -6.55 -2.82 -30.57
CA PRO A 151 -7.29 -2.60 -31.81
C PRO A 151 -8.78 -2.97 -31.64
N PRO A 152 -9.68 -2.33 -32.34
CA PRO A 152 -11.11 -2.63 -32.25
C PRO A 152 -11.33 -4.13 -32.53
N SER A 153 -12.01 -4.80 -31.58
CA SER A 153 -12.31 -6.23 -31.72
C SER A 153 -13.20 -6.45 -32.93
N ARG A 154 -12.82 -7.42 -33.80
CA ARG A 154 -13.65 -7.86 -34.91
C ARG A 154 -14.97 -8.52 -34.48
N PHE A 155 -15.07 -8.92 -33.21
CA PHE A 155 -16.27 -9.51 -32.64
C PHE A 155 -16.85 -8.58 -31.57
N PRO A 156 -18.15 -8.17 -31.70
CA PRO A 156 -18.81 -7.45 -30.62
C PRO A 156 -18.77 -8.31 -29.37
N ARG A 157 -18.29 -7.75 -28.27
CA ARG A 157 -18.24 -8.47 -26.99
C ARG A 157 -19.66 -8.84 -26.59
N ILE A 158 -19.86 -10.09 -26.19
CA ILE A 158 -21.13 -10.63 -25.67
C ILE A 158 -21.76 -9.73 -24.60
N GLN A 159 -20.96 -8.93 -23.89
CA GLN A 159 -21.43 -7.95 -22.92
C GLN A 159 -22.25 -6.78 -23.49
N GLU A 160 -22.13 -6.46 -24.78
CA GLU A 160 -22.98 -5.44 -25.40
C GLU A 160 -24.37 -6.00 -25.80
N ALA A 161 -24.44 -7.31 -26.04
CA ALA A 161 -25.70 -7.99 -26.34
C ALA A 161 -26.61 -8.16 -25.10
N LEU A 162 -26.04 -8.05 -23.88
CA LEU A 162 -26.76 -8.21 -22.60
C LEU A 162 -27.22 -6.88 -21.99
N LYS A 163 -26.99 -5.74 -22.63
CA LYS A 163 -27.55 -4.47 -22.16
C LYS A 163 -29.07 -4.49 -22.32
N PRO A 164 -29.85 -4.27 -21.25
CA PRO A 164 -31.30 -4.14 -21.38
C PRO A 164 -31.60 -2.99 -22.35
N ARG A 165 -32.37 -3.29 -23.39
CA ARG A 165 -32.89 -2.26 -24.29
C ARG A 165 -33.69 -1.26 -23.44
N LYS A 166 -33.23 -0.02 -23.40
CA LYS A 166 -34.05 1.08 -22.85
C LYS A 166 -35.35 1.12 -23.65
N ARG A 167 -36.46 0.88 -22.97
CA ARG A 167 -37.81 1.23 -23.45
C ARG A 167 -38.02 2.73 -23.37
#